data_a1e7b3a10c741aa5bdf471e02891dd2c
#
_entry.id   a1e7b3a10c741aa5bdf471e02891dd2c
#
_cell.length_a   1.000
_cell.length_b   1.000
_cell.length_c   1.000
_cell.angle_alpha   90.00
_cell.angle_beta   90.00
_cell.angle_gamma   90.00
#
_symmetry.space_group_name_H-M   'P 1'
#
loop_
_entity.id
_entity.type
_entity.pdbx_description
1 polymer ?
#
loop_
_entity_poly.entity_id
_entity_poly.type
_entity_poly.pdbx_seq_one_letter_code
_entity_poly.pdbx_strand_id
1 'polypeptide(L)'
;MSNHLFDAIRAAAAGDAPFIRINGGRIWTYDDALDLSGRIASAIDTLGIRPGDRVAVQVEKSAEALILYLACLRSGAVYLPLNTAYTLAELDYFIGDAEPRLVVVSTAARESVRTIAEPYGAFVETLDADGTGSLLDLARDEPAGFVDASRTADDLAAILYTSGTTGRSKGAMLTHGNLLSNATTLRDYWRVTAGDRLIHALPLFHTHGLFVATNVTLLAGASMFLLPKFNPDEVLSLMPEATLLMGVPTFYVRLLQSPRLDRQAVASMRLFISGSAPLLAETHVEFATRTGHAILERYGMTETNMNTSNPYDGDRIAGTVGFPLPGVTVRVTDPATGATLPAEETGMIEIKGPNVFKGYWRMPERTAAEFTTDGFFISGDLGKIDRDGYVHIVGRGKDLVISGGYNIYPKEVEGEIDQLDGVAESAVIGVPHPDFGEGVTAIVVCKPHAALDESAILGALKDRLARYKQPKRIIFADDLPRNTMGKVQKNVLRHQYADLYIRT
;
A
#
# COMPACT_ATOMS: atom_id res chain seq x y z
N MET A 1 -22.11 -23.08 8.91
CA MET A 1 -22.15 -21.78 8.22
C MET A 1 -20.74 -21.52 7.69
N SER A 2 -20.58 -20.97 6.51
CA SER A 2 -19.26 -20.78 5.89
C SER A 2 -18.89 -19.30 5.93
N ASN A 3 -17.66 -18.97 6.32
CA ASN A 3 -17.08 -17.63 6.25
C ASN A 3 -15.94 -17.64 5.25
N HIS A 4 -16.20 -17.11 4.04
CA HIS A 4 -15.37 -17.35 2.85
C HIS A 4 -13.87 -17.10 3.05
N LEU A 5 -13.46 -15.96 3.63
CA LEU A 5 -12.04 -15.66 3.89
C LEU A 5 -11.55 -16.35 5.17
N PHE A 6 -12.34 -16.28 6.25
CA PHE A 6 -11.88 -16.75 7.55
C PHE A 6 -11.74 -18.27 7.63
N ASP A 7 -12.62 -19.03 6.95
CA ASP A 7 -12.52 -20.50 6.87
C ASP A 7 -11.20 -20.92 6.19
N ALA A 8 -10.77 -20.19 5.16
CA ALA A 8 -9.48 -20.46 4.50
C ALA A 8 -8.29 -20.14 5.43
N ILE A 9 -8.36 -19.05 6.20
CA ILE A 9 -7.36 -18.70 7.22
C ILE A 9 -7.31 -19.80 8.31
N ARG A 10 -8.47 -20.22 8.82
CA ARG A 10 -8.57 -21.26 9.84
C ARG A 10 -8.02 -22.60 9.34
N ALA A 11 -8.29 -22.96 8.10
CA ALA A 11 -7.79 -24.20 7.50
C ALA A 11 -6.25 -24.22 7.35
N ALA A 12 -5.62 -23.04 7.21
CA ALA A 12 -4.17 -22.89 7.14
C ALA A 12 -3.52 -22.76 8.55
N ALA A 13 -4.31 -22.44 9.57
CA ALA A 13 -3.81 -22.25 10.94
C ALA A 13 -3.21 -23.55 11.49
N ALA A 14 -1.99 -23.46 12.02
CA ALA A 14 -1.19 -24.61 12.45
C ALA A 14 -1.19 -24.80 13.98
N GLY A 15 -2.31 -24.55 14.66
CA GLY A 15 -2.50 -24.82 16.09
C GLY A 15 -1.51 -24.02 16.95
N ASP A 16 -0.64 -24.73 17.67
CA ASP A 16 0.36 -24.16 18.56
C ASP A 16 1.59 -23.57 17.85
N ALA A 17 1.62 -23.59 16.50
CA ALA A 17 2.71 -22.99 15.75
C ALA A 17 2.76 -21.46 15.94
N PRO A 18 3.96 -20.87 16.00
CA PRO A 18 4.09 -19.42 16.08
C PRO A 18 3.44 -18.70 14.92
N PHE A 19 2.65 -17.67 15.23
CA PHE A 19 2.07 -16.75 14.23
C PHE A 19 2.71 -15.37 14.32
N ILE A 20 2.67 -14.71 15.51
CA ILE A 20 3.27 -13.39 15.70
C ILE A 20 4.40 -13.50 16.72
N ARG A 21 5.57 -12.99 16.35
CA ARG A 21 6.75 -12.88 17.20
C ARG A 21 7.01 -11.40 17.48
N ILE A 22 6.95 -11.03 18.76
CA ILE A 22 7.37 -9.71 19.20
C ILE A 22 8.84 -9.80 19.58
N ASN A 23 9.67 -8.95 19.03
CA ASN A 23 11.11 -8.96 19.33
C ASN A 23 11.38 -8.72 20.82
N GLY A 24 12.02 -9.68 21.47
CA GLY A 24 12.25 -9.64 22.93
C GLY A 24 10.98 -9.77 23.79
N GLY A 25 9.83 -10.08 23.19
CA GLY A 25 8.53 -10.17 23.84
C GLY A 25 7.82 -11.51 23.64
N ARG A 26 6.49 -11.47 23.73
CA ARG A 26 5.62 -12.65 23.60
C ARG A 26 5.67 -13.23 22.17
N ILE A 27 5.58 -14.55 22.09
CA ILE A 27 5.21 -15.26 20.87
C ILE A 27 3.73 -15.63 20.98
N TRP A 28 2.95 -15.21 19.98
CA TRP A 28 1.56 -15.60 19.82
C TRP A 28 1.49 -16.78 18.87
N THR A 29 0.81 -17.85 19.29
CA THR A 29 0.50 -18.98 18.42
C THR A 29 -0.75 -18.69 17.58
N TYR A 30 -1.03 -19.56 16.60
CA TYR A 30 -2.30 -19.52 15.88
C TYR A 30 -3.48 -19.78 16.83
N ASP A 31 -3.33 -20.70 17.79
CA ASP A 31 -4.37 -20.96 18.80
C ASP A 31 -4.61 -19.75 19.69
N ASP A 32 -3.58 -19.03 20.16
CA ASP A 32 -3.73 -17.77 20.89
C ASP A 32 -4.54 -16.73 20.07
N ALA A 33 -4.21 -16.61 18.78
CA ALA A 33 -4.87 -15.65 17.90
C ALA A 33 -6.33 -16.04 17.63
N LEU A 34 -6.61 -17.32 17.45
CA LEU A 34 -7.98 -17.84 17.28
C LEU A 34 -8.80 -17.69 18.55
N ASP A 35 -8.22 -17.97 19.75
CA ASP A 35 -8.90 -17.77 21.03
C ASP A 35 -9.26 -16.30 21.24
N LEU A 36 -8.27 -15.41 21.17
CA LEU A 36 -8.51 -13.98 21.40
C LEU A 36 -9.46 -13.38 20.34
N SER A 37 -9.34 -13.76 19.06
CA SER A 37 -10.26 -13.28 18.03
C SER A 37 -11.69 -13.75 18.27
N GLY A 38 -11.88 -14.94 18.86
CA GLY A 38 -13.18 -15.44 19.27
C GLY A 38 -13.80 -14.60 20.38
N ARG A 39 -13.03 -14.32 21.42
CA ARG A 39 -13.46 -13.47 22.56
C ARG A 39 -13.81 -12.06 22.11
N ILE A 40 -12.96 -11.44 21.26
CA ILE A 40 -13.27 -10.11 20.73
C ILE A 40 -14.52 -10.15 19.84
N ALA A 41 -14.71 -11.19 19.01
CA ALA A 41 -15.91 -11.34 18.19
C ALA A 41 -17.17 -11.50 19.06
N SER A 42 -17.09 -12.22 20.19
CA SER A 42 -18.18 -12.32 21.16
C SER A 42 -18.49 -10.96 21.79
N ALA A 43 -17.47 -10.19 22.18
CA ALA A 43 -17.64 -8.84 22.72
C ALA A 43 -18.29 -7.90 21.68
N ILE A 44 -17.88 -7.97 20.41
CA ILE A 44 -18.49 -7.21 19.29
C ILE A 44 -19.98 -7.59 19.15
N ASP A 45 -20.35 -8.86 19.21
CA ASP A 45 -21.75 -9.31 19.15
C ASP A 45 -22.55 -8.86 20.37
N THR A 46 -21.96 -8.92 21.58
CA THR A 46 -22.57 -8.43 22.84
C THR A 46 -22.86 -6.93 22.80
N LEU A 47 -22.01 -6.14 22.15
CA LEU A 47 -22.25 -4.71 21.88
C LEU A 47 -23.36 -4.48 20.84
N GLY A 48 -23.93 -5.54 20.25
CA GLY A 48 -25.02 -5.46 19.29
C GLY A 48 -24.57 -5.13 17.86
N ILE A 49 -23.29 -5.24 17.56
CA ILE A 49 -22.75 -5.07 16.20
C ILE A 49 -23.08 -6.32 15.39
N ARG A 50 -23.67 -6.14 14.23
CA ARG A 50 -24.16 -7.21 13.37
C ARG A 50 -23.31 -7.37 12.10
N PRO A 51 -23.38 -8.54 11.45
CA PRO A 51 -22.74 -8.76 10.17
C PRO A 51 -23.10 -7.66 9.14
N GLY A 52 -22.05 -7.02 8.56
CA GLY A 52 -22.18 -5.88 7.63
C GLY A 52 -22.05 -4.50 8.30
N ASP A 53 -22.13 -4.42 9.64
CA ASP A 53 -21.83 -3.19 10.35
C ASP A 53 -20.32 -2.88 10.24
N ARG A 54 -19.99 -1.57 10.22
CA ARG A 54 -18.60 -1.11 10.11
C ARG A 54 -18.00 -0.96 11.51
N VAL A 55 -16.74 -1.42 11.62
CA VAL A 55 -15.89 -1.22 12.79
C VAL A 55 -14.71 -0.36 12.38
N ALA A 56 -14.72 0.90 12.75
CA ALA A 56 -13.62 1.83 12.48
C ALA A 56 -12.51 1.65 13.52
N VAL A 57 -11.26 1.56 13.06
CA VAL A 57 -10.12 1.24 13.93
C VAL A 57 -8.97 2.20 13.67
N GLN A 58 -8.67 3.07 14.65
CA GLN A 58 -7.52 3.97 14.63
C GLN A 58 -6.66 3.72 15.87
N VAL A 59 -5.86 2.65 15.79
CA VAL A 59 -4.99 2.22 16.90
C VAL A 59 -3.56 2.00 16.42
N GLU A 60 -2.62 2.08 17.34
CA GLU A 60 -1.23 1.73 17.05
C GLU A 60 -1.10 0.24 16.73
N LYS A 61 -0.07 -0.09 15.97
CA LYS A 61 0.18 -1.46 15.53
C LYS A 61 0.60 -2.35 16.69
N SER A 62 -0.19 -3.38 16.95
CA SER A 62 0.09 -4.42 17.95
C SER A 62 -0.42 -5.78 17.45
N ALA A 63 -0.11 -6.86 18.16
CA ALA A 63 -0.67 -8.19 17.89
C ALA A 63 -2.19 -8.18 18.05
N GLU A 64 -2.68 -7.52 19.08
CA GLU A 64 -4.09 -7.40 19.41
C GLU A 64 -4.85 -6.59 18.34
N ALA A 65 -4.25 -5.54 17.77
CA ALA A 65 -4.82 -4.79 16.65
C ALA A 65 -4.97 -5.67 15.39
N LEU A 66 -4.02 -6.56 15.13
CA LEU A 66 -4.11 -7.52 14.04
C LEU A 66 -5.18 -8.60 14.34
N ILE A 67 -5.27 -9.07 15.58
CA ILE A 67 -6.27 -10.05 16.02
C ILE A 67 -7.68 -9.44 16.00
N LEU A 68 -7.84 -8.13 16.24
CA LEU A 68 -9.11 -7.42 16.06
C LEU A 68 -9.61 -7.48 14.60
N TYR A 69 -8.69 -7.40 13.61
CA TYR A 69 -9.06 -7.64 12.21
C TYR A 69 -9.66 -9.05 12.02
N LEU A 70 -9.04 -10.08 12.59
CA LEU A 70 -9.57 -11.45 12.54
C LEU A 70 -10.94 -11.55 13.22
N ALA A 71 -11.14 -10.88 14.36
CA ALA A 71 -12.42 -10.84 15.06
C ALA A 71 -13.53 -10.19 14.22
N CYS A 72 -13.21 -9.12 13.48
CA CYS A 72 -14.17 -8.51 12.54
C CYS A 72 -14.54 -9.47 11.40
N LEU A 73 -13.58 -10.22 10.84
CA LEU A 73 -13.88 -11.26 9.84
C LEU A 73 -14.82 -12.32 10.42
N ARG A 74 -14.59 -12.77 11.65
CA ARG A 74 -15.39 -13.80 12.34
C ARG A 74 -16.80 -13.34 12.63
N SER A 75 -16.95 -12.12 13.17
CA SER A 75 -18.27 -11.52 13.45
C SER A 75 -19.01 -11.09 12.18
N GLY A 76 -18.32 -11.08 11.02
CA GLY A 76 -18.86 -10.58 9.76
C GLY A 76 -18.98 -9.07 9.70
N ALA A 77 -18.36 -8.33 10.63
CA ALA A 77 -18.26 -6.89 10.61
C ALA A 77 -17.29 -6.42 9.51
N VAL A 78 -17.55 -5.26 8.94
CA VAL A 78 -16.71 -4.65 7.91
C VAL A 78 -15.60 -3.87 8.60
N TYR A 79 -14.36 -4.31 8.45
CA TYR A 79 -13.19 -3.67 9.04
C TYR A 79 -12.81 -2.39 8.31
N LEU A 80 -12.68 -1.29 9.04
CA LEU A 80 -12.35 0.03 8.49
C LEU A 80 -11.12 0.58 9.21
N PRO A 81 -9.91 0.24 8.75
CA PRO A 81 -8.68 0.74 9.34
C PRO A 81 -8.43 2.19 8.96
N LEU A 82 -8.09 3.01 9.95
CA LEU A 82 -7.78 4.42 9.80
C LEU A 82 -6.35 4.71 10.21
N ASN A 83 -5.69 5.60 9.46
CA ASN A 83 -4.33 6.03 9.78
C ASN A 83 -4.29 6.73 11.14
N THR A 84 -3.36 6.34 12.00
CA THR A 84 -3.17 6.94 13.34
C THR A 84 -2.78 8.43 13.29
N ALA A 85 -2.27 8.88 12.13
CA ALA A 85 -1.96 10.29 11.91
C ALA A 85 -3.18 11.16 11.51
N TYR A 86 -4.35 10.58 11.27
CA TYR A 86 -5.55 11.36 10.94
C TYR A 86 -6.00 12.23 12.13
N THR A 87 -6.30 13.48 11.81
CA THR A 87 -6.83 14.47 12.76
C THR A 87 -8.28 14.18 13.14
N LEU A 88 -8.77 14.80 14.20
CA LEU A 88 -10.18 14.69 14.58
C LEU A 88 -11.15 15.14 13.47
N ALA A 89 -10.80 16.16 12.69
CA ALA A 89 -11.61 16.62 11.57
C ALA A 89 -11.70 15.59 10.44
N GLU A 90 -10.61 14.86 10.18
CA GLU A 90 -10.62 13.75 9.22
C GLU A 90 -11.41 12.56 9.76
N LEU A 91 -11.28 12.24 11.06
CA LEU A 91 -12.08 11.19 11.71
C LEU A 91 -13.57 11.49 11.67
N ASP A 92 -13.97 12.75 11.91
CA ASP A 92 -15.37 13.18 11.82
C ASP A 92 -15.93 12.90 10.41
N TYR A 93 -15.14 13.20 9.37
CA TYR A 93 -15.51 12.85 8.00
C TYR A 93 -15.68 11.34 7.79
N PHE A 94 -14.70 10.52 8.21
CA PHE A 94 -14.76 9.07 7.99
C PHE A 94 -15.88 8.41 8.81
N ILE A 95 -16.10 8.85 10.04
CA ILE A 95 -17.18 8.36 10.89
C ILE A 95 -18.55 8.76 10.31
N GLY A 96 -18.68 10.00 9.82
CA GLY A 96 -19.91 10.48 9.20
C GLY A 96 -20.22 9.80 7.87
N ASP A 97 -19.21 9.47 7.06
CA ASP A 97 -19.40 8.80 5.77
C ASP A 97 -19.66 7.30 5.92
N ALA A 98 -18.89 6.61 6.77
CA ALA A 98 -19.02 5.16 6.96
C ALA A 98 -20.11 4.78 7.97
N GLU A 99 -20.49 5.68 8.89
CA GLU A 99 -21.43 5.40 9.99
C GLU A 99 -21.10 4.08 10.70
N PRO A 100 -19.90 3.94 11.31
CA PRO A 100 -19.53 2.72 12.03
C PRO A 100 -20.42 2.53 13.26
N ARG A 101 -20.66 1.27 13.63
CA ARG A 101 -21.36 0.94 14.89
C ARG A 101 -20.38 0.84 16.06
N LEU A 102 -19.11 0.60 15.77
CA LEU A 102 -18.02 0.59 16.75
C LEU A 102 -16.84 1.39 16.20
N VAL A 103 -16.27 2.23 17.06
CA VAL A 103 -14.99 2.90 16.80
C VAL A 103 -14.01 2.45 17.87
N VAL A 104 -12.85 1.92 17.47
CA VAL A 104 -11.77 1.50 18.36
C VAL A 104 -10.61 2.46 18.21
N VAL A 105 -10.19 3.08 19.30
CA VAL A 105 -9.14 4.09 19.37
C VAL A 105 -8.19 3.87 20.54
N SER A 106 -7.13 4.66 20.67
CA SER A 106 -6.33 4.66 21.90
C SER A 106 -7.11 5.25 23.08
N THR A 107 -6.76 4.86 24.29
CA THR A 107 -7.36 5.39 25.51
C THR A 107 -7.26 6.93 25.57
N ALA A 108 -6.16 7.49 25.11
CA ALA A 108 -5.95 8.94 25.04
C ALA A 108 -6.92 9.67 24.09
N ALA A 109 -7.37 9.02 23.01
CA ALA A 109 -8.27 9.61 22.01
C ALA A 109 -9.76 9.41 22.33
N ARG A 110 -10.11 8.54 23.29
CA ARG A 110 -11.50 8.09 23.56
C ARG A 110 -12.49 9.23 23.65
N GLU A 111 -12.26 10.20 24.53
CA GLU A 111 -13.21 11.27 24.80
C GLU A 111 -13.45 12.19 23.60
N SER A 112 -12.38 12.54 22.89
CA SER A 112 -12.49 13.38 21.69
C SER A 112 -13.24 12.65 20.56
N VAL A 113 -12.96 11.36 20.37
CA VAL A 113 -13.64 10.56 19.35
C VAL A 113 -15.07 10.24 19.75
N ARG A 114 -15.36 10.04 21.04
CA ARG A 114 -16.72 9.85 21.53
C ARG A 114 -17.64 11.02 21.13
N THR A 115 -17.16 12.25 21.24
CA THR A 115 -17.93 13.44 20.87
C THR A 115 -18.36 13.45 19.41
N ILE A 116 -17.51 12.98 18.49
CA ILE A 116 -17.82 12.91 17.05
C ILE A 116 -18.55 11.63 16.66
N ALA A 117 -18.47 10.56 17.44
CA ALA A 117 -19.11 9.27 17.16
C ALA A 117 -20.54 9.17 17.73
N GLU A 118 -20.84 9.88 18.83
CA GLU A 118 -22.13 9.89 19.53
C GLU A 118 -23.32 10.25 18.62
N PRO A 119 -23.24 11.26 17.72
CA PRO A 119 -24.34 11.58 16.80
C PRO A 119 -24.76 10.43 15.89
N TYR A 120 -23.88 9.49 15.63
CA TYR A 120 -24.12 8.31 14.79
C TYR A 120 -24.48 7.05 15.60
N GLY A 121 -24.59 7.17 16.94
CA GLY A 121 -24.90 6.06 17.84
C GLY A 121 -23.83 4.97 17.85
N ALA A 122 -22.58 5.31 17.58
CA ALA A 122 -21.46 4.39 17.61
C ALA A 122 -20.92 4.19 19.03
N PHE A 123 -20.60 2.95 19.39
CA PHE A 123 -19.81 2.67 20.59
C PHE A 123 -18.35 3.11 20.36
N VAL A 124 -17.69 3.56 21.43
CA VAL A 124 -16.26 3.90 21.38
C VAL A 124 -15.52 3.10 22.45
N GLU A 125 -14.74 2.15 21.99
CA GLU A 125 -13.89 1.30 22.83
C GLU A 125 -12.41 1.59 22.58
N THR A 126 -11.56 1.15 23.51
CA THR A 126 -10.13 1.46 23.45
C THR A 126 -9.28 0.20 23.26
N LEU A 127 -8.17 0.39 22.53
CA LEU A 127 -7.10 -0.59 22.39
C LEU A 127 -5.78 0.17 22.26
N ASP A 128 -4.90 0.03 23.24
CA ASP A 128 -3.60 0.66 23.27
C ASP A 128 -2.50 -0.28 22.71
N ALA A 129 -1.34 0.29 22.40
CA ALA A 129 -0.23 -0.44 21.77
C ALA A 129 0.34 -1.59 22.63
N ASP A 130 0.16 -1.52 23.94
CA ASP A 130 0.59 -2.55 24.90
C ASP A 130 -0.43 -3.69 25.08
N GLY A 131 -1.50 -3.68 24.30
CA GLY A 131 -2.56 -4.67 24.39
C GLY A 131 -3.51 -4.47 25.58
N THR A 132 -3.61 -3.25 26.10
CA THR A 132 -4.63 -2.87 27.10
C THR A 132 -5.76 -2.08 26.49
N GLY A 133 -6.88 -1.95 27.20
CA GLY A 133 -8.00 -1.14 26.75
C GLY A 133 -9.37 -1.79 26.99
N SER A 134 -10.42 -0.96 26.96
CA SER A 134 -11.77 -1.38 27.30
C SER A 134 -12.32 -2.48 26.38
N LEU A 135 -11.90 -2.55 25.11
CA LEU A 135 -12.29 -3.64 24.21
C LEU A 135 -11.78 -5.00 24.70
N LEU A 136 -10.55 -5.07 25.19
CA LEU A 136 -9.99 -6.31 25.72
C LEU A 136 -10.52 -6.64 27.11
N ASP A 137 -10.88 -5.63 27.89
CA ASP A 137 -11.58 -5.86 29.16
C ASP A 137 -12.96 -6.49 28.92
N LEU A 138 -13.72 -6.00 27.92
CA LEU A 138 -14.97 -6.64 27.51
C LEU A 138 -14.76 -8.07 26.99
N ALA A 139 -13.72 -8.30 26.21
CA ALA A 139 -13.43 -9.61 25.63
C ALA A 139 -12.92 -10.62 26.67
N ARG A 140 -12.39 -10.20 27.82
CA ARG A 140 -11.76 -11.09 28.82
C ARG A 140 -12.71 -12.15 29.34
N ASP A 141 -13.95 -11.79 29.63
CA ASP A 141 -14.95 -12.66 30.23
C ASP A 141 -15.82 -13.36 29.18
N GLU A 142 -15.63 -13.04 27.90
CA GLU A 142 -16.37 -13.63 26.80
C GLU A 142 -15.84 -15.01 26.40
N PRO A 143 -16.68 -15.92 25.88
CA PRO A 143 -16.23 -17.24 25.43
C PRO A 143 -15.37 -17.14 24.17
N ALA A 144 -14.30 -17.95 24.11
CA ALA A 144 -13.46 -18.06 22.91
C ALA A 144 -14.16 -18.80 21.75
N GLY A 145 -15.12 -19.68 22.07
CA GLY A 145 -15.84 -20.55 21.14
C GLY A 145 -16.90 -19.80 20.32
N PHE A 146 -16.55 -18.68 19.70
CA PHE A 146 -17.46 -17.90 18.83
C PHE A 146 -17.84 -18.68 17.59
N VAL A 147 -19.16 -18.66 17.26
CA VAL A 147 -19.66 -19.24 15.99
C VAL A 147 -19.54 -18.18 14.90
N ASP A 148 -18.65 -18.41 13.96
CA ASP A 148 -18.34 -17.45 12.92
C ASP A 148 -19.59 -17.13 12.05
N ALA A 149 -19.79 -15.84 11.77
CA ALA A 149 -20.86 -15.38 10.91
C ALA A 149 -20.68 -15.93 9.49
N SER A 150 -21.81 -16.35 8.87
CA SER A 150 -21.80 -16.79 7.48
C SER A 150 -21.49 -15.60 6.55
N ARG A 151 -20.48 -15.73 5.71
CA ARG A 151 -20.05 -14.73 4.72
C ARG A 151 -19.72 -15.37 3.40
N THR A 152 -20.29 -14.82 2.33
CA THR A 152 -20.00 -15.23 0.95
C THR A 152 -18.78 -14.48 0.40
N ALA A 153 -18.33 -14.84 -0.79
CA ALA A 153 -17.27 -14.12 -1.49
C ALA A 153 -17.62 -12.65 -1.77
N ASP A 154 -18.91 -12.36 -1.98
CA ASP A 154 -19.40 -11.01 -2.35
C ASP A 154 -19.71 -10.10 -1.17
N ASP A 155 -19.68 -10.63 0.06
CA ASP A 155 -19.85 -9.83 1.26
C ASP A 155 -18.63 -8.95 1.52
N LEU A 156 -18.87 -7.73 2.04
CA LEU A 156 -17.77 -6.82 2.37
C LEU A 156 -17.00 -7.33 3.59
N ALA A 157 -15.67 -7.36 3.45
CA ALA A 157 -14.72 -7.64 4.52
C ALA A 157 -14.10 -6.36 5.07
N ALA A 158 -13.86 -5.37 4.20
CA ALA A 158 -13.25 -4.10 4.61
C ALA A 158 -13.65 -2.94 3.71
N ILE A 159 -13.50 -1.73 4.26
CA ILE A 159 -13.52 -0.47 3.52
C ILE A 159 -12.22 0.26 3.83
N LEU A 160 -11.45 0.61 2.79
CA LEU A 160 -10.25 1.43 2.93
C LEU A 160 -10.43 2.78 2.25
N TYR A 161 -10.23 3.85 3.01
CA TYR A 161 -10.26 5.19 2.45
C TYR A 161 -8.98 5.51 1.70
N THR A 162 -9.14 5.96 0.45
CA THR A 162 -8.03 6.42 -0.41
C THR A 162 -8.07 7.92 -0.53
N SER A 163 -6.91 8.57 -0.52
CA SER A 163 -6.81 10.00 -0.83
C SER A 163 -7.21 10.22 -2.29
N GLY A 164 -8.44 10.67 -2.50
CA GLY A 164 -8.95 11.02 -3.82
C GLY A 164 -8.13 12.14 -4.46
N THR A 165 -8.02 12.11 -5.79
CA THR A 165 -7.30 13.14 -6.55
C THR A 165 -8.09 14.42 -6.75
N THR A 166 -9.38 14.40 -6.40
CA THR A 166 -10.37 15.43 -6.75
C THR A 166 -11.20 15.89 -5.54
N GLY A 167 -10.67 15.82 -4.32
CA GLY A 167 -11.42 16.26 -3.14
C GLY A 167 -11.37 15.26 -1.98
N ARG A 168 -12.53 14.88 -1.45
CA ARG A 168 -12.64 14.02 -0.27
C ARG A 168 -12.18 12.59 -0.54
N SER A 169 -11.63 11.94 0.47
CA SER A 169 -11.26 10.52 0.43
C SER A 169 -12.45 9.63 0.09
N LYS A 170 -12.20 8.55 -0.67
CA LYS A 170 -13.21 7.59 -1.12
C LYS A 170 -12.99 6.25 -0.42
N GLY A 171 -14.05 5.64 0.10
CA GLY A 171 -13.99 4.32 0.73
C GLY A 171 -14.05 3.20 -0.31
N ALA A 172 -12.94 2.54 -0.60
CA ALA A 172 -12.89 1.37 -1.49
C ALA A 172 -13.45 0.13 -0.76
N MET A 173 -14.50 -0.47 -1.33
CA MET A 173 -15.19 -1.65 -0.80
C MET A 173 -14.50 -2.94 -1.23
N LEU A 174 -13.88 -3.65 -0.29
CA LEU A 174 -13.19 -4.92 -0.52
C LEU A 174 -14.01 -6.08 0.05
N THR A 175 -14.29 -7.07 -0.79
CA THR A 175 -15.05 -8.26 -0.41
C THR A 175 -14.15 -9.36 0.15
N HIS A 176 -14.75 -10.34 0.84
CA HIS A 176 -14.05 -11.55 1.25
C HIS A 176 -13.38 -12.25 0.05
N GLY A 177 -14.06 -12.27 -1.11
CA GLY A 177 -13.53 -12.85 -2.35
C GLY A 177 -12.35 -12.09 -2.91
N ASN A 178 -12.38 -10.74 -2.92
CA ASN A 178 -11.25 -9.93 -3.38
C ASN A 178 -9.98 -10.21 -2.55
N LEU A 179 -10.12 -10.22 -1.22
CA LEU A 179 -9.00 -10.44 -0.31
C LEU A 179 -8.45 -11.87 -0.39
N LEU A 180 -9.35 -12.88 -0.43
CA LEU A 180 -8.92 -14.28 -0.50
C LEU A 180 -8.24 -14.61 -1.82
N SER A 181 -8.84 -14.21 -2.95
CA SER A 181 -8.27 -14.49 -4.28
C SER A 181 -6.88 -13.89 -4.43
N ASN A 182 -6.69 -12.63 -4.05
CA ASN A 182 -5.41 -11.96 -4.16
C ASN A 182 -4.35 -12.59 -3.23
N ALA A 183 -4.68 -12.81 -1.96
CA ALA A 183 -3.75 -13.38 -1.01
C ALA A 183 -3.35 -14.83 -1.35
N THR A 184 -4.28 -15.64 -1.86
CA THR A 184 -4.00 -16.99 -2.35
C THR A 184 -3.07 -16.96 -3.56
N THR A 185 -3.38 -16.11 -4.55
CA THR A 185 -2.53 -15.93 -5.72
C THR A 185 -1.11 -15.51 -5.34
N LEU A 186 -0.97 -14.55 -4.43
CA LEU A 186 0.34 -14.07 -3.98
C LEU A 186 1.11 -15.12 -3.17
N ARG A 187 0.42 -15.86 -2.28
CA ARG A 187 1.02 -16.98 -1.54
C ARG A 187 1.67 -17.97 -2.50
N ASP A 188 0.92 -18.40 -3.51
CA ASP A 188 1.35 -19.40 -4.47
C ASP A 188 2.43 -18.85 -5.43
N TYR A 189 2.24 -17.63 -5.94
CA TYR A 189 3.17 -16.99 -6.87
C TYR A 189 4.52 -16.66 -6.23
N TRP A 190 4.53 -16.26 -4.95
CA TRP A 190 5.76 -16.00 -4.18
C TRP A 190 6.24 -17.23 -3.41
N ARG A 191 5.55 -18.36 -3.55
CA ARG A 191 5.84 -19.63 -2.88
C ARG A 191 5.99 -19.49 -1.37
N VAL A 192 5.09 -18.75 -0.75
CA VAL A 192 5.09 -18.60 0.72
C VAL A 192 4.53 -19.85 1.37
N THR A 193 5.25 -20.39 2.33
CA THR A 193 4.96 -21.66 3.03
C THR A 193 4.95 -21.48 4.55
N ALA A 194 4.48 -22.49 5.27
CA ALA A 194 4.50 -22.49 6.74
C ALA A 194 5.91 -22.38 7.36
N GLY A 195 6.96 -22.70 6.60
CA GLY A 195 8.35 -22.51 7.04
C GLY A 195 8.84 -21.06 7.00
N ASP A 196 8.07 -20.16 6.41
CA ASP A 196 8.49 -18.78 6.24
C ASP A 196 8.27 -17.90 7.48
N ARG A 197 9.15 -16.92 7.61
CA ARG A 197 9.12 -15.91 8.67
C ARG A 197 9.26 -14.53 8.07
N LEU A 198 8.17 -13.79 8.07
CA LEU A 198 8.10 -12.43 7.49
C LEU A 198 8.56 -11.39 8.50
N ILE A 199 9.46 -10.48 8.12
CA ILE A 199 9.64 -9.21 8.86
C ILE A 199 8.53 -8.27 8.42
N HIS A 200 7.58 -8.00 9.32
CA HIS A 200 6.40 -7.18 9.08
C HIS A 200 6.54 -5.81 9.75
N ALA A 201 7.13 -4.84 9.03
CA ALA A 201 7.30 -3.45 9.48
C ALA A 201 6.31 -2.46 8.83
N LEU A 202 5.39 -2.95 7.99
CA LEU A 202 4.39 -2.14 7.28
C LEU A 202 3.21 -1.77 8.21
N PRO A 203 2.53 -0.62 7.98
CA PRO A 203 1.37 -0.23 8.77
C PRO A 203 0.15 -1.13 8.51
N LEU A 204 -0.70 -1.33 9.53
CA LEU A 204 -1.92 -2.15 9.42
C LEU A 204 -3.15 -1.39 8.88
N PHE A 205 -3.02 -0.10 8.62
CA PHE A 205 -4.10 0.69 8.01
C PHE A 205 -3.99 0.80 6.48
N HIS A 206 -3.07 0.07 5.87
CA HIS A 206 -2.85 0.10 4.42
C HIS A 206 -2.87 -1.32 3.84
N THR A 207 -3.39 -1.45 2.61
CA THR A 207 -3.52 -2.72 1.87
C THR A 207 -2.25 -3.58 1.92
N HIS A 208 -1.07 -2.98 1.73
CA HIS A 208 0.20 -3.70 1.70
C HIS A 208 0.50 -4.41 3.04
N GLY A 209 0.34 -3.73 4.17
CA GLY A 209 0.58 -4.33 5.48
C GLY A 209 -0.55 -5.26 5.91
N LEU A 210 -1.80 -4.78 5.82
CA LEU A 210 -2.94 -5.51 6.36
C LEU A 210 -3.36 -6.69 5.46
N PHE A 211 -3.54 -6.49 4.17
CA PHE A 211 -4.12 -7.53 3.31
C PHE A 211 -3.07 -8.34 2.56
N VAL A 212 -1.98 -7.71 2.11
CA VAL A 212 -0.94 -8.47 1.41
C VAL A 212 -0.05 -9.19 2.42
N ALA A 213 0.68 -8.47 3.26
CA ALA A 213 1.64 -9.07 4.18
C ALA A 213 0.96 -10.03 5.19
N THR A 214 -0.14 -9.58 5.82
CA THR A 214 -0.82 -10.38 6.85
C THR A 214 -1.58 -11.58 6.27
N ASN A 215 -2.44 -11.37 5.24
CA ASN A 215 -3.26 -12.48 4.73
C ASN A 215 -2.42 -13.54 4.01
N VAL A 216 -1.34 -13.14 3.31
CA VAL A 216 -0.40 -14.12 2.72
C VAL A 216 0.25 -14.97 3.80
N THR A 217 0.69 -14.34 4.90
CA THR A 217 1.27 -15.06 6.06
C THR A 217 0.25 -16.02 6.69
N LEU A 218 -0.97 -15.56 6.93
CA LEU A 218 -2.06 -16.36 7.51
C LEU A 218 -2.41 -17.56 6.62
N LEU A 219 -2.62 -17.34 5.33
CA LEU A 219 -3.00 -18.40 4.38
C LEU A 219 -1.86 -19.39 4.07
N ALA A 220 -0.63 -19.03 4.40
CA ALA A 220 0.51 -19.94 4.31
C ALA A 220 0.76 -20.75 5.59
N GLY A 221 0.09 -20.44 6.71
CA GLY A 221 0.44 -20.98 8.03
C GLY A 221 1.82 -20.52 8.51
N ALA A 222 2.33 -19.42 7.97
CA ALA A 222 3.65 -18.87 8.23
C ALA A 222 3.66 -17.99 9.50
N SER A 223 4.82 -17.52 9.93
CA SER A 223 4.94 -16.60 11.06
C SER A 223 5.48 -15.23 10.64
N MET A 224 5.31 -14.22 11.50
CA MET A 224 5.87 -12.91 11.29
C MET A 224 6.54 -12.34 12.53
N PHE A 225 7.64 -11.63 12.35
CA PHE A 225 8.17 -10.66 13.30
C PHE A 225 7.39 -9.36 13.14
N LEU A 226 6.54 -9.04 14.10
CA LEU A 226 5.68 -7.86 14.04
C LEU A 226 6.41 -6.68 14.68
N LEU A 227 6.84 -5.71 13.86
CA LEU A 227 7.49 -4.50 14.33
C LEU A 227 6.47 -3.34 14.31
N PRO A 228 6.43 -2.49 15.34
CA PRO A 228 5.54 -1.34 15.37
C PRO A 228 5.76 -0.39 14.19
N LYS A 229 7.02 -0.19 13.82
CA LYS A 229 7.46 0.64 12.69
C LYS A 229 8.77 0.12 12.11
N PHE A 230 9.12 0.59 10.92
CA PHE A 230 10.39 0.27 10.31
C PHE A 230 11.56 0.93 11.06
N ASN A 231 12.51 0.11 11.48
CA ASN A 231 13.82 0.51 12.00
C ASN A 231 14.88 -0.36 11.30
N PRO A 232 15.83 0.22 10.54
CA PRO A 232 16.79 -0.56 9.77
C PRO A 232 17.68 -1.45 10.63
N ASP A 233 18.10 -1.01 11.82
CA ASP A 233 18.95 -1.79 12.71
C ASP A 233 18.20 -3.01 13.29
N GLU A 234 16.94 -2.83 13.66
CA GLU A 234 16.09 -3.90 14.15
C GLU A 234 15.78 -4.91 13.03
N VAL A 235 15.43 -4.43 11.83
CA VAL A 235 15.22 -5.29 10.66
C VAL A 235 16.47 -6.11 10.34
N LEU A 236 17.65 -5.49 10.31
CA LEU A 236 18.91 -6.19 10.09
C LEU A 236 19.21 -7.25 11.18
N SER A 237 18.87 -6.97 12.43
CA SER A 237 19.07 -7.92 13.52
C SER A 237 18.17 -9.17 13.42
N LEU A 238 17.00 -9.04 12.76
CA LEU A 238 16.04 -10.12 12.58
C LEU A 238 16.27 -10.94 11.29
N MET A 239 17.01 -10.41 10.31
CA MET A 239 17.26 -11.10 9.05
C MET A 239 17.85 -12.52 9.20
N PRO A 240 18.76 -12.81 10.14
CA PRO A 240 19.27 -14.16 10.34
C PRO A 240 18.19 -15.20 10.70
N GLU A 241 17.09 -14.76 11.30
CA GLU A 241 15.96 -15.61 11.68
C GLU A 241 14.77 -15.54 10.73
N ALA A 242 14.74 -14.56 9.84
CA ALA A 242 13.67 -14.33 8.90
C ALA A 242 13.96 -14.94 7.50
N THR A 243 12.92 -15.04 6.68
CA THR A 243 13.01 -15.51 5.29
C THR A 243 12.47 -14.52 4.28
N LEU A 244 11.57 -13.63 4.71
CA LEU A 244 10.86 -12.67 3.87
C LEU A 244 10.94 -11.26 4.45
N LEU A 245 11.07 -10.27 3.58
CA LEU A 245 10.82 -8.87 3.92
C LEU A 245 9.88 -8.27 2.86
N MET A 246 8.75 -7.73 3.31
CA MET A 246 7.88 -6.90 2.49
C MET A 246 8.04 -5.44 2.91
N GLY A 247 8.36 -4.58 1.96
CA GLY A 247 8.66 -3.18 2.25
C GLY A 247 8.24 -2.22 1.14
N VAL A 248 8.40 -0.95 1.45
CA VAL A 248 8.32 0.15 0.49
C VAL A 248 9.75 0.53 0.05
N PRO A 249 9.94 1.23 -1.08
CA PRO A 249 11.28 1.58 -1.57
C PRO A 249 12.18 2.25 -0.54
N THR A 250 11.63 3.14 0.31
CA THR A 250 12.39 3.80 1.37
C THR A 250 13.00 2.85 2.40
N PHE A 251 12.42 1.65 2.61
CA PHE A 251 13.04 0.64 3.48
C PHE A 251 14.36 0.17 2.90
N TYR A 252 14.40 -0.11 1.61
CA TYR A 252 15.60 -0.58 0.91
C TYR A 252 16.67 0.51 0.85
N VAL A 253 16.30 1.75 0.56
CA VAL A 253 17.22 2.89 0.61
C VAL A 253 17.88 3.03 1.99
N ARG A 254 17.09 2.94 3.07
CA ARG A 254 17.62 3.02 4.44
C ARG A 254 18.47 1.81 4.83
N LEU A 255 18.11 0.62 4.38
CA LEU A 255 18.93 -0.59 4.60
C LEU A 255 20.29 -0.45 3.90
N LEU A 256 20.32 0.09 2.69
CA LEU A 256 21.57 0.35 1.93
C LEU A 256 22.48 1.36 2.61
N GLN A 257 21.96 2.27 3.42
CA GLN A 257 22.78 3.20 4.21
C GLN A 257 23.56 2.50 5.34
N SER A 258 23.15 1.29 5.75
CA SER A 258 23.84 0.55 6.81
C SER A 258 25.02 -0.26 6.26
N PRO A 259 26.22 -0.12 6.84
CA PRO A 259 27.36 -0.98 6.46
C PRO A 259 27.15 -2.44 6.85
N ARG A 260 26.18 -2.76 7.71
CA ARG A 260 25.84 -4.12 8.15
C ARG A 260 25.06 -4.92 7.12
N LEU A 261 24.51 -4.27 6.08
CA LEU A 261 23.80 -4.97 5.02
C LEU A 261 24.82 -5.59 4.06
N ASP A 262 24.95 -6.90 4.08
CA ASP A 262 25.80 -7.67 3.19
C ASP A 262 25.19 -9.07 2.92
N ARG A 263 25.88 -9.88 2.15
CA ARG A 263 25.45 -11.25 1.82
C ARG A 263 25.33 -12.14 3.06
N GLN A 264 26.14 -11.93 4.09
CA GLN A 264 26.09 -12.74 5.30
C GLN A 264 24.87 -12.37 6.15
N ALA A 265 24.58 -11.09 6.30
CA ALA A 265 23.42 -10.60 7.04
C ALA A 265 22.09 -11.13 6.48
N VAL A 266 22.02 -11.34 5.15
CA VAL A 266 20.81 -11.81 4.46
C VAL A 266 20.82 -13.31 4.11
N ALA A 267 21.75 -14.09 4.65
CA ALA A 267 21.95 -15.49 4.25
C ALA A 267 20.73 -16.39 4.45
N SER A 268 19.86 -16.08 5.42
CA SER A 268 18.60 -16.78 5.69
C SER A 268 17.43 -16.26 4.88
N MET A 269 17.56 -15.07 4.32
CA MET A 269 16.51 -14.43 3.54
C MET A 269 16.40 -15.07 2.14
N ARG A 270 15.19 -15.28 1.67
CA ARG A 270 14.96 -15.80 0.31
C ARG A 270 14.21 -14.84 -0.61
N LEU A 271 13.50 -13.86 -0.03
CA LEU A 271 12.68 -12.96 -0.84
C LEU A 271 12.55 -11.57 -0.20
N PHE A 272 12.82 -10.57 -1.01
CA PHE A 272 12.61 -9.17 -0.72
C PHE A 272 11.58 -8.61 -1.70
N ILE A 273 10.47 -8.06 -1.20
CA ILE A 273 9.35 -7.57 -2.00
C ILE A 273 9.20 -6.07 -1.80
N SER A 274 9.13 -5.32 -2.89
CA SER A 274 8.92 -3.88 -2.87
C SER A 274 7.63 -3.48 -3.59
N GLY A 275 6.98 -2.44 -3.10
CA GLY A 275 5.84 -1.83 -3.76
C GLY A 275 5.25 -0.65 -3.00
N SER A 276 4.06 -0.20 -3.39
CA SER A 276 3.35 0.99 -2.91
C SER A 276 3.92 2.32 -3.41
N ALA A 277 5.16 2.33 -3.91
CA ALA A 277 5.80 3.46 -4.57
C ALA A 277 6.79 2.91 -5.63
N PRO A 278 7.22 3.71 -6.62
CA PRO A 278 8.24 3.31 -7.56
C PRO A 278 9.59 3.06 -6.88
N LEU A 279 10.24 1.95 -7.22
CA LEU A 279 11.60 1.65 -6.80
C LEU A 279 12.59 2.19 -7.85
N LEU A 280 13.60 2.93 -7.43
CA LEU A 280 14.65 3.39 -8.34
C LEU A 280 15.46 2.21 -8.84
N ALA A 281 15.78 2.20 -10.14
CA ALA A 281 16.60 1.15 -10.74
C ALA A 281 17.99 1.06 -10.09
N GLU A 282 18.59 2.20 -9.71
CA GLU A 282 19.86 2.25 -8.97
C GLU A 282 19.75 1.51 -7.64
N THR A 283 18.70 1.77 -6.85
CA THR A 283 18.45 1.07 -5.57
C THR A 283 18.32 -0.44 -5.77
N HIS A 284 17.60 -0.86 -6.80
CA HIS A 284 17.46 -2.28 -7.13
C HIS A 284 18.80 -2.93 -7.44
N VAL A 285 19.61 -2.32 -8.33
CA VAL A 285 20.91 -2.82 -8.76
C VAL A 285 21.92 -2.84 -7.60
N GLU A 286 21.98 -1.76 -6.81
CA GLU A 286 22.85 -1.69 -5.64
C GLU A 286 22.50 -2.76 -4.61
N PHE A 287 21.20 -2.94 -4.31
CA PHE A 287 20.74 -3.96 -3.38
C PHE A 287 21.12 -5.37 -3.86
N ALA A 288 20.92 -5.67 -5.15
CA ALA A 288 21.29 -6.96 -5.72
C ALA A 288 22.81 -7.20 -5.69
N THR A 289 23.60 -6.20 -6.00
CA THR A 289 25.08 -6.29 -5.98
C THR A 289 25.58 -6.59 -4.57
N ARG A 290 25.04 -5.90 -3.58
CA ARG A 290 25.48 -5.95 -2.19
C ARG A 290 25.00 -7.21 -1.45
N THR A 291 23.76 -7.64 -1.70
CA THR A 291 23.13 -8.76 -0.99
C THR A 291 23.11 -10.06 -1.77
N GLY A 292 23.19 -10.00 -3.10
CA GLY A 292 22.95 -11.14 -3.99
C GLY A 292 21.47 -11.40 -4.27
N HIS A 293 20.55 -10.57 -3.77
CA HIS A 293 19.11 -10.70 -3.97
C HIS A 293 18.56 -9.56 -4.85
N ALA A 294 17.98 -9.89 -5.99
CA ALA A 294 17.16 -8.95 -6.75
C ALA A 294 15.82 -8.73 -6.02
N ILE A 295 15.44 -7.47 -5.81
CA ILE A 295 14.16 -7.13 -5.18
C ILE A 295 13.03 -7.51 -6.14
N LEU A 296 12.00 -8.17 -5.63
CA LEU A 296 10.78 -8.46 -6.37
C LEU A 296 9.86 -7.25 -6.27
N GLU A 297 9.83 -6.44 -7.34
CA GLU A 297 8.92 -5.30 -7.44
C GLU A 297 7.56 -5.74 -7.97
N ARG A 298 6.48 -5.16 -7.42
CA ARG A 298 5.11 -5.47 -7.78
C ARG A 298 4.26 -4.20 -7.81
N TYR A 299 3.13 -4.23 -8.52
CA TYR A 299 2.19 -3.13 -8.62
C TYR A 299 0.80 -3.52 -8.15
N GLY A 300 0.17 -2.59 -7.46
CA GLY A 300 -1.20 -2.67 -7.00
C GLY A 300 -1.65 -1.37 -6.34
N MET A 301 -2.91 -1.30 -6.04
CA MET A 301 -3.55 -0.15 -5.41
C MET A 301 -4.67 -0.62 -4.48
N THR A 302 -5.23 0.28 -3.68
CA THR A 302 -6.28 -0.10 -2.72
C THR A 302 -7.48 -0.74 -3.41
N GLU A 303 -7.86 -0.22 -4.57
CA GLU A 303 -9.02 -0.64 -5.35
C GLU A 303 -8.86 -2.03 -5.98
N THR A 304 -7.62 -2.50 -6.13
CA THR A 304 -7.36 -3.76 -6.85
C THR A 304 -6.43 -4.72 -6.11
N ASN A 305 -6.03 -4.42 -4.87
CA ASN A 305 -4.95 -5.13 -4.22
C ASN A 305 -3.73 -5.23 -5.15
N MET A 306 -3.17 -6.43 -5.40
CA MET A 306 -2.02 -6.61 -6.29
C MET A 306 -2.45 -7.08 -7.66
N ASN A 307 -1.90 -6.46 -8.70
CA ASN A 307 -2.23 -6.69 -10.10
C ASN A 307 -1.13 -7.41 -10.86
N THR A 308 0.11 -7.00 -10.61
CA THR A 308 1.30 -7.54 -11.28
C THR A 308 2.39 -7.83 -10.26
N SER A 309 3.31 -8.69 -10.63
CA SER A 309 4.51 -9.00 -9.85
C SER A 309 5.63 -9.46 -10.75
N ASN A 310 6.87 -9.04 -10.47
CA ASN A 310 8.04 -9.72 -11.02
C ASN A 310 8.01 -11.19 -10.60
N PRO A 311 8.58 -12.11 -11.39
CA PRO A 311 8.50 -13.54 -11.13
C PRO A 311 9.31 -13.96 -9.89
N TYR A 312 8.83 -15.01 -9.23
CA TYR A 312 9.62 -15.66 -8.17
C TYR A 312 10.87 -16.34 -8.77
N ASP A 313 10.67 -17.14 -9.82
CA ASP A 313 11.75 -17.70 -10.63
C ASP A 313 11.84 -16.92 -11.95
N GLY A 314 13.05 -16.52 -12.33
CA GLY A 314 13.32 -15.75 -13.55
C GLY A 314 13.83 -14.35 -13.26
N ASP A 315 13.85 -13.52 -14.30
CA ASP A 315 14.45 -12.20 -14.22
C ASP A 315 13.53 -11.18 -13.55
N ARG A 316 14.05 -10.54 -12.52
CA ARG A 316 13.41 -9.39 -11.84
C ARG A 316 14.04 -8.13 -12.40
N ILE A 317 13.37 -7.54 -13.39
CA ILE A 317 13.92 -6.42 -14.16
C ILE A 317 13.65 -5.11 -13.43
N ALA A 318 14.71 -4.38 -13.12
CA ALA A 318 14.62 -3.07 -12.47
C ALA A 318 13.76 -2.09 -13.30
N GLY A 319 12.87 -1.35 -12.63
CA GLY A 319 11.97 -0.38 -13.28
C GLY A 319 10.73 -1.01 -13.91
N THR A 320 10.54 -2.34 -13.78
CA THR A 320 9.30 -3.03 -14.16
C THR A 320 8.54 -3.50 -12.93
N VAL A 321 7.25 -3.70 -13.08
CA VAL A 321 6.41 -4.30 -12.04
C VAL A 321 6.00 -5.74 -12.37
N GLY A 322 6.71 -6.36 -13.31
CA GLY A 322 6.54 -7.76 -13.72
C GLY A 322 5.32 -8.01 -14.59
N PHE A 323 4.77 -9.20 -14.46
CA PHE A 323 3.67 -9.72 -15.26
C PHE A 323 2.33 -9.60 -14.52
N PRO A 324 1.19 -9.56 -15.25
CA PRO A 324 -0.12 -9.76 -14.62
C PRO A 324 -0.14 -11.03 -13.78
N LEU A 325 -0.69 -10.94 -12.57
CA LEU A 325 -0.84 -12.08 -11.68
C LEU A 325 -1.85 -13.10 -12.24
N PRO A 326 -1.74 -14.39 -11.92
CA PRO A 326 -2.73 -15.39 -12.31
C PRO A 326 -4.16 -14.98 -11.97
N GLY A 327 -5.05 -15.03 -12.95
CA GLY A 327 -6.46 -14.59 -12.82
C GLY A 327 -6.68 -13.08 -12.97
N VAL A 328 -5.62 -12.29 -13.15
CA VAL A 328 -5.70 -10.84 -13.39
C VAL A 328 -5.38 -10.56 -14.85
N THR A 329 -6.21 -9.75 -15.49
CA THR A 329 -5.97 -9.22 -16.83
C THR A 329 -5.59 -7.76 -16.73
N VAL A 330 -4.46 -7.39 -17.33
CA VAL A 330 -4.01 -6.00 -17.47
C VAL A 330 -3.94 -5.67 -18.96
N ARG A 331 -4.52 -4.56 -19.37
CA ARG A 331 -4.37 -4.01 -20.73
C ARG A 331 -3.98 -2.55 -20.67
N VAL A 332 -3.41 -2.06 -21.75
CA VAL A 332 -3.08 -0.64 -21.94
C VAL A 332 -3.96 -0.10 -23.05
N THR A 333 -4.65 1.01 -22.81
CA THR A 333 -5.59 1.60 -23.76
C THR A 333 -5.26 3.06 -24.03
N ASP A 334 -5.62 3.52 -25.21
CA ASP A 334 -5.59 4.94 -25.55
C ASP A 334 -6.62 5.71 -24.70
N PRO A 335 -6.21 6.69 -23.90
CA PRO A 335 -7.13 7.42 -23.02
C PRO A 335 -8.25 8.19 -23.75
N ALA A 336 -8.07 8.52 -25.03
CA ALA A 336 -9.04 9.29 -25.82
C ALA A 336 -10.08 8.39 -26.49
N THR A 337 -9.66 7.20 -26.96
CA THR A 337 -10.50 6.31 -27.76
C THR A 337 -10.95 5.05 -27.02
N GLY A 338 -10.24 4.66 -25.94
CA GLY A 338 -10.43 3.39 -25.24
C GLY A 338 -9.91 2.16 -26.01
N ALA A 339 -9.29 2.36 -27.19
CA ALA A 339 -8.73 1.26 -27.96
C ALA A 339 -7.50 0.65 -27.28
N THR A 340 -7.40 -0.67 -27.28
CA THR A 340 -6.20 -1.36 -26.75
C THR A 340 -4.99 -1.02 -27.62
N LEU A 341 -3.91 -0.63 -26.97
CA LEU A 341 -2.65 -0.27 -27.60
C LEU A 341 -1.75 -1.50 -27.78
N PRO A 342 -0.91 -1.53 -28.84
CA PRO A 342 0.11 -2.56 -29.01
C PRO A 342 1.22 -2.46 -27.95
N ALA A 343 2.06 -3.50 -27.88
CA ALA A 343 3.25 -3.50 -27.02
C ALA A 343 4.14 -2.27 -27.28
N GLU A 344 4.81 -1.79 -26.25
CA GLU A 344 5.67 -0.59 -26.18
C GLU A 344 4.94 0.75 -26.22
N GLU A 345 3.67 0.80 -26.54
CA GLU A 345 2.91 2.05 -26.52
C GLU A 345 2.39 2.37 -25.10
N THR A 346 2.53 3.63 -24.72
CA THR A 346 2.10 4.11 -23.41
C THR A 346 0.65 4.59 -23.45
N GLY A 347 -0.16 4.09 -22.52
CA GLY A 347 -1.56 4.46 -22.36
C GLY A 347 -2.09 4.24 -20.97
N MET A 348 -3.41 4.25 -20.81
CA MET A 348 -4.11 4.00 -19.56
C MET A 348 -4.05 2.52 -19.20
N ILE A 349 -3.65 2.22 -17.98
CA ILE A 349 -3.68 0.86 -17.44
C ILE A 349 -5.10 0.55 -16.98
N GLU A 350 -5.67 -0.51 -17.51
CA GLU A 350 -6.96 -1.05 -17.13
C GLU A 350 -6.82 -2.48 -16.60
N ILE A 351 -7.57 -2.80 -15.55
CA ILE A 351 -7.39 -4.02 -14.76
C ILE A 351 -8.72 -4.73 -14.60
N LYS A 352 -8.71 -6.05 -14.81
CA LYS A 352 -9.87 -6.91 -14.55
C LYS A 352 -9.42 -8.19 -13.85
N GLY A 353 -10.12 -8.58 -12.79
CA GLY A 353 -9.81 -9.78 -12.04
C GLY A 353 -10.63 -9.91 -10.76
N PRO A 354 -10.57 -11.05 -10.09
CA PRO A 354 -11.29 -11.29 -8.83
C PRO A 354 -10.75 -10.45 -7.67
N ASN A 355 -9.59 -9.85 -7.83
CA ASN A 355 -8.94 -8.96 -6.87
C ASN A 355 -9.51 -7.53 -6.91
N VAL A 356 -10.23 -7.14 -7.97
CA VAL A 356 -10.75 -5.80 -8.16
C VAL A 356 -11.94 -5.55 -7.22
N PHE A 357 -11.93 -4.43 -6.54
CA PHE A 357 -12.92 -4.04 -5.53
C PHE A 357 -14.35 -3.97 -6.06
N LYS A 358 -15.32 -3.94 -5.16
CA LYS A 358 -16.75 -3.86 -5.51
C LYS A 358 -17.20 -2.46 -5.96
N GLY A 359 -16.40 -1.45 -5.71
CA GLY A 359 -16.68 -0.05 -5.98
C GLY A 359 -16.45 0.84 -4.76
N TYR A 360 -16.83 2.10 -4.86
CA TYR A 360 -16.69 3.07 -3.77
C TYR A 360 -17.95 3.13 -2.91
N TRP A 361 -17.74 3.16 -1.61
CA TRP A 361 -18.80 3.27 -0.60
C TRP A 361 -19.67 4.50 -0.84
N ARG A 362 -21.00 4.28 -0.98
CA ARG A 362 -22.01 5.33 -1.23
C ARG A 362 -21.75 6.22 -2.47
N MET A 363 -20.91 5.78 -3.41
CA MET A 363 -20.58 6.51 -4.62
C MET A 363 -20.80 5.69 -5.91
N PRO A 364 -22.05 5.27 -6.21
CA PRO A 364 -22.32 4.40 -7.36
C PRO A 364 -22.00 5.05 -8.71
N GLU A 365 -22.28 6.35 -8.87
CA GLU A 365 -21.97 7.08 -10.10
C GLU A 365 -20.46 7.18 -10.35
N ARG A 366 -19.70 7.44 -9.29
CA ARG A 366 -18.24 7.47 -9.36
C ARG A 366 -17.68 6.08 -9.67
N THR A 367 -18.23 5.05 -9.07
CA THR A 367 -17.87 3.66 -9.37
C THR A 367 -18.10 3.35 -10.83
N ALA A 368 -19.28 3.67 -11.36
CA ALA A 368 -19.60 3.42 -12.77
C ALA A 368 -18.67 4.17 -13.74
N ALA A 369 -18.25 5.40 -13.39
CA ALA A 369 -17.33 6.20 -14.20
C ALA A 369 -15.88 5.66 -14.23
N GLU A 370 -15.49 4.83 -13.28
CA GLU A 370 -14.15 4.23 -13.22
C GLU A 370 -14.12 2.76 -13.73
N PHE A 371 -15.21 2.28 -14.32
CA PHE A 371 -15.26 0.98 -14.99
C PHE A 371 -15.65 1.13 -16.46
N THR A 372 -15.01 0.36 -17.31
CA THR A 372 -15.40 0.22 -18.71
C THR A 372 -16.64 -0.65 -18.86
N THR A 373 -17.32 -0.57 -20.02
CA THR A 373 -18.53 -1.38 -20.30
C THR A 373 -18.26 -2.88 -20.31
N ASP A 374 -17.02 -3.30 -20.59
CA ASP A 374 -16.58 -4.70 -20.57
C ASP A 374 -15.97 -5.13 -19.22
N GLY A 375 -16.09 -4.26 -18.20
CA GLY A 375 -15.82 -4.57 -16.78
C GLY A 375 -14.34 -4.45 -16.36
N PHE A 376 -13.53 -3.69 -17.07
CA PHE A 376 -12.20 -3.32 -16.59
C PHE A 376 -12.28 -2.07 -15.71
N PHE A 377 -11.53 -2.08 -14.63
CA PHE A 377 -11.31 -0.91 -13.78
C PHE A 377 -10.23 -0.01 -14.40
N ILE A 378 -10.53 1.28 -14.56
CA ILE A 378 -9.63 2.30 -15.09
C ILE A 378 -8.77 2.81 -13.93
N SER A 379 -7.52 2.37 -13.86
CA SER A 379 -6.64 2.61 -12.69
C SER A 379 -6.26 4.08 -12.48
N GLY A 380 -6.32 4.89 -13.53
CA GLY A 380 -5.76 6.23 -13.55
C GLY A 380 -4.24 6.26 -13.61
N ASP A 381 -3.58 5.10 -13.69
CA ASP A 381 -2.14 4.98 -13.92
C ASP A 381 -1.85 4.82 -15.40
N LEU A 382 -0.79 5.46 -15.86
CA LEU A 382 -0.26 5.32 -17.20
C LEU A 382 0.90 4.34 -17.21
N GLY A 383 0.96 3.50 -18.24
CA GLY A 383 2.01 2.51 -18.38
C GLY A 383 2.06 1.91 -19.76
N LYS A 384 2.96 0.97 -19.95
CA LYS A 384 3.10 0.16 -21.16
C LYS A 384 3.35 -1.30 -20.79
N ILE A 385 3.11 -2.17 -21.76
CA ILE A 385 3.55 -3.57 -21.71
C ILE A 385 4.62 -3.72 -22.79
N ASP A 386 5.80 -4.18 -22.43
CA ASP A 386 6.87 -4.38 -23.40
C ASP A 386 6.67 -5.67 -24.23
N ARG A 387 7.59 -5.93 -25.17
CA ARG A 387 7.51 -7.10 -26.06
C ARG A 387 7.68 -8.43 -25.34
N ASP A 388 8.33 -8.42 -24.18
CA ASP A 388 8.53 -9.59 -23.32
C ASP A 388 7.38 -9.80 -22.33
N GLY A 389 6.41 -8.85 -22.29
CA GLY A 389 5.20 -8.90 -21.45
C GLY A 389 5.33 -8.24 -20.08
N TYR A 390 6.47 -7.61 -19.76
CA TYR A 390 6.63 -6.87 -18.52
C TYR A 390 5.83 -5.58 -18.56
N VAL A 391 5.14 -5.30 -17.45
CA VAL A 391 4.39 -4.06 -17.24
C VAL A 391 5.32 -3.00 -16.64
N HIS A 392 5.28 -1.80 -17.22
CA HIS A 392 6.00 -0.61 -16.78
C HIS A 392 5.01 0.46 -16.35
N ILE A 393 5.16 1.00 -15.15
CA ILE A 393 4.39 2.14 -14.68
C ILE A 393 5.12 3.42 -15.05
N VAL A 394 4.53 4.23 -15.91
CA VAL A 394 5.09 5.50 -16.40
C VAL A 394 4.67 6.68 -15.53
N GLY A 395 3.51 6.60 -14.88
CA GLY A 395 3.06 7.64 -13.96
C GLY A 395 1.56 7.63 -13.74
N ARG A 396 1.05 8.69 -13.10
CA ARG A 396 -0.37 8.95 -12.95
C ARG A 396 -0.89 9.81 -14.10
N GLY A 397 -2.04 9.47 -14.66
CA GLY A 397 -2.68 10.29 -15.70
C GLY A 397 -2.90 11.74 -15.27
N LYS A 398 -3.27 11.95 -13.99
CA LYS A 398 -3.43 13.28 -13.39
C LYS A 398 -2.12 14.06 -13.16
N ASP A 399 -0.99 13.36 -13.17
CA ASP A 399 0.34 13.97 -13.01
C ASP A 399 0.99 14.25 -14.38
N LEU A 400 0.34 13.83 -15.47
CA LEU A 400 0.75 14.14 -16.82
C LEU A 400 0.87 15.65 -16.97
N VAL A 401 2.00 16.12 -17.50
CA VAL A 401 2.23 17.54 -17.77
C VAL A 401 1.88 17.80 -19.22
N ILE A 402 0.96 18.74 -19.44
CA ILE A 402 0.59 19.17 -20.81
C ILE A 402 1.28 20.50 -21.10
N SER A 403 2.42 20.45 -21.79
CA SER A 403 3.24 21.60 -22.09
C SER A 403 3.36 21.84 -23.58
N GLY A 404 2.88 22.99 -24.04
CA GLY A 404 2.88 23.35 -25.46
C GLY A 404 2.12 22.37 -26.36
N GLY A 405 1.06 21.73 -25.82
CA GLY A 405 0.25 20.74 -26.52
C GLY A 405 0.84 19.31 -26.54
N TYR A 406 1.97 19.08 -25.89
CA TYR A 406 2.59 17.78 -25.78
C TYR A 406 2.33 17.15 -24.41
N ASN A 407 2.06 15.85 -24.41
CA ASN A 407 1.98 15.05 -23.20
C ASN A 407 3.39 14.68 -22.73
N ILE A 408 3.74 15.07 -21.51
CA ILE A 408 5.04 14.80 -20.90
C ILE A 408 4.80 13.96 -19.64
N TYR A 409 5.42 12.81 -19.62
CA TYR A 409 5.30 11.86 -18.51
C TYR A 409 6.37 12.18 -17.46
N PRO A 410 5.99 12.65 -16.26
CA PRO A 410 6.97 13.02 -15.23
C PRO A 410 7.98 11.94 -14.93
N LYS A 411 7.56 10.67 -14.89
CA LYS A 411 8.46 9.56 -14.56
C LYS A 411 9.57 9.34 -15.59
N GLU A 412 9.30 9.62 -16.85
CA GLU A 412 10.32 9.58 -17.92
C GLU A 412 11.41 10.62 -17.67
N VAL A 413 11.00 11.85 -17.33
CA VAL A 413 11.94 12.95 -17.07
C VAL A 413 12.68 12.72 -15.75
N GLU A 414 11.99 12.27 -14.71
CA GLU A 414 12.59 11.87 -13.43
C GLU A 414 13.66 10.78 -13.63
N GLY A 415 13.35 9.76 -14.45
CA GLY A 415 14.29 8.67 -14.71
C GLY A 415 15.60 9.12 -15.34
N GLU A 416 15.59 10.16 -16.16
CA GLU A 416 16.81 10.74 -16.75
C GLU A 416 17.57 11.65 -15.77
N ILE A 417 16.84 12.37 -14.91
CA ILE A 417 17.45 13.21 -13.87
C ILE A 417 18.08 12.35 -12.79
N ASP A 418 17.38 11.30 -12.34
CA ASP A 418 17.83 10.41 -11.25
C ASP A 418 19.11 9.63 -11.60
N GLN A 419 19.43 9.48 -12.91
CA GLN A 419 20.66 8.85 -13.39
C GLN A 419 21.89 9.80 -13.38
N LEU A 420 21.70 11.09 -13.09
CA LEU A 420 22.82 12.02 -13.08
C LEU A 420 23.63 11.88 -11.78
N ASP A 421 24.95 11.88 -11.93
CA ASP A 421 25.83 11.86 -10.76
C ASP A 421 25.53 13.03 -9.82
N GLY A 422 25.40 12.73 -8.54
CA GLY A 422 25.08 13.73 -7.51
C GLY A 422 23.59 13.95 -7.27
N VAL A 423 22.68 13.38 -8.05
CA VAL A 423 21.24 13.38 -7.77
C VAL A 423 20.91 12.22 -6.85
N ALA A 424 20.16 12.48 -5.79
CA ALA A 424 19.61 11.44 -4.92
C ALA A 424 18.23 11.00 -5.41
N GLU A 425 17.38 11.95 -5.77
CA GLU A 425 16.05 11.70 -6.33
C GLU A 425 15.47 12.98 -6.94
N SER A 426 14.42 12.84 -7.75
CA SER A 426 13.71 13.98 -8.31
C SER A 426 12.20 13.80 -8.34
N ALA A 427 11.46 14.89 -8.44
CA ALA A 427 10.04 14.92 -8.71
C ALA A 427 9.74 15.95 -9.81
N VAL A 428 9.07 15.53 -10.86
CA VAL A 428 8.67 16.41 -11.98
C VAL A 428 7.20 16.70 -11.90
N ILE A 429 6.86 18.00 -12.02
CA ILE A 429 5.48 18.51 -11.97
C ILE A 429 5.21 19.47 -13.12
N GLY A 430 3.94 19.60 -13.50
CA GLY A 430 3.44 20.71 -14.32
C GLY A 430 3.06 21.88 -13.41
N VAL A 431 3.52 23.05 -13.75
CA VAL A 431 3.20 24.30 -13.05
C VAL A 431 2.62 25.28 -14.09
N PRO A 432 1.57 26.05 -13.78
CA PRO A 432 0.99 27.01 -14.74
C PRO A 432 2.02 27.88 -15.41
N HIS A 433 1.98 27.96 -16.73
CA HIS A 433 2.92 28.73 -17.54
C HIS A 433 2.17 29.53 -18.62
N PRO A 434 2.45 30.85 -18.78
CA PRO A 434 1.67 31.72 -19.68
C PRO A 434 1.70 31.28 -21.15
N ASP A 435 2.83 30.74 -21.65
CA ASP A 435 2.98 30.39 -23.06
C ASP A 435 2.70 28.92 -23.38
N PHE A 436 2.88 28.03 -22.39
CA PHE A 436 2.86 26.56 -22.61
C PHE A 436 1.67 25.87 -21.96
N GLY A 437 0.80 26.58 -21.25
CA GLY A 437 -0.22 25.99 -20.40
C GLY A 437 0.41 25.49 -19.09
N GLU A 438 1.31 24.51 -19.16
CA GLU A 438 2.12 24.06 -18.05
C GLU A 438 3.61 24.12 -18.39
N GLY A 439 4.43 24.55 -17.43
CA GLY A 439 5.88 24.48 -17.48
C GLY A 439 6.37 23.21 -16.78
N VAL A 440 7.13 22.38 -17.48
CA VAL A 440 7.80 21.21 -16.87
C VAL A 440 8.80 21.72 -15.83
N THR A 441 8.62 21.35 -14.57
CA THR A 441 9.45 21.80 -13.46
C THR A 441 9.94 20.58 -12.70
N ALA A 442 11.26 20.47 -12.50
CA ALA A 442 11.85 19.40 -11.70
C ALA A 442 12.28 19.94 -10.34
N ILE A 443 11.91 19.23 -9.28
CA ILE A 443 12.40 19.41 -7.92
C ILE A 443 13.42 18.30 -7.68
N VAL A 444 14.67 18.68 -7.35
CA VAL A 444 15.80 17.75 -7.25
C VAL A 444 16.38 17.78 -5.84
N VAL A 445 16.56 16.59 -5.28
CA VAL A 445 17.31 16.36 -4.04
C VAL A 445 18.69 15.85 -4.42
N CYS A 446 19.73 16.50 -3.93
CA CYS A 446 21.12 16.12 -4.20
C CYS A 446 21.66 15.13 -3.17
N LYS A 447 22.61 14.29 -3.59
CA LYS A 447 23.43 13.48 -2.68
C LYS A 447 24.30 14.41 -1.80
N PRO A 448 24.65 14.01 -0.57
CA PRO A 448 25.54 14.81 0.27
C PRO A 448 26.83 15.19 -0.46
N HIS A 449 27.21 16.46 -0.34
CA HIS A 449 28.41 17.03 -0.98
C HIS A 449 28.41 17.14 -2.51
N ALA A 450 27.30 16.85 -3.19
CA ALA A 450 27.18 17.08 -4.61
C ALA A 450 27.06 18.58 -4.91
N ALA A 451 27.84 19.07 -5.88
CA ALA A 451 27.78 20.45 -6.35
C ALA A 451 27.11 20.49 -7.73
N LEU A 452 25.79 20.35 -7.76
CA LEU A 452 24.97 20.46 -8.96
C LEU A 452 24.25 21.82 -8.98
N ASP A 453 24.19 22.43 -10.14
CA ASP A 453 23.34 23.59 -10.40
C ASP A 453 22.30 23.30 -11.51
N GLU A 454 21.35 24.20 -11.67
CA GLU A 454 20.31 24.11 -12.68
C GLU A 454 20.88 23.95 -14.09
N SER A 455 21.94 24.69 -14.44
CA SER A 455 22.57 24.67 -15.74
C SER A 455 23.25 23.33 -16.04
N ALA A 456 23.87 22.73 -15.06
CA ALA A 456 24.51 21.41 -15.20
C ALA A 456 23.48 20.32 -15.50
N ILE A 457 22.36 20.29 -14.76
CA ILE A 457 21.29 19.31 -15.00
C ILE A 457 20.62 19.54 -16.35
N LEU A 458 20.22 20.79 -16.67
CA LEU A 458 19.62 21.10 -17.96
C LEU A 458 20.56 20.81 -19.12
N GLY A 459 21.87 21.04 -18.95
CA GLY A 459 22.90 20.70 -19.91
C GLY A 459 22.98 19.20 -20.18
N ALA A 460 22.98 18.40 -19.11
CA ALA A 460 23.04 16.94 -19.22
C ALA A 460 21.79 16.31 -19.86
N LEU A 461 20.64 16.95 -19.74
CA LEU A 461 19.38 16.46 -20.32
C LEU A 461 19.24 16.77 -21.82
N LYS A 462 20.06 17.67 -22.41
CA LYS A 462 19.92 18.07 -23.82
C LYS A 462 20.02 16.91 -24.79
N ASP A 463 20.91 15.98 -24.54
CA ASP A 463 21.17 14.83 -25.40
C ASP A 463 20.36 13.57 -25.00
N ARG A 464 19.66 13.66 -23.86
CA ARG A 464 18.88 12.52 -23.31
C ARG A 464 17.38 12.66 -23.55
N LEU A 465 16.86 13.88 -23.55
CA LEU A 465 15.42 14.16 -23.70
C LEU A 465 15.15 15.12 -24.85
N ALA A 466 14.08 14.84 -25.59
CA ALA A 466 13.55 15.78 -26.57
C ALA A 466 13.27 17.15 -25.92
N ARG A 467 13.53 18.23 -26.65
CA ARG A 467 13.49 19.61 -26.13
C ARG A 467 12.17 19.95 -25.40
N TYR A 468 11.04 19.45 -25.89
CA TYR A 468 9.73 19.72 -25.29
C TYR A 468 9.53 19.00 -23.93
N LYS A 469 10.26 17.90 -23.68
CA LYS A 469 10.23 17.16 -22.41
C LYS A 469 11.16 17.75 -21.33
N GLN A 470 12.15 18.54 -21.74
CA GLN A 470 13.15 19.08 -20.83
C GLN A 470 12.50 20.04 -19.82
N PRO A 471 12.84 19.95 -18.54
CA PRO A 471 12.38 20.92 -17.55
C PRO A 471 12.76 22.35 -17.95
N LYS A 472 11.85 23.28 -17.69
CA LYS A 472 12.11 24.72 -17.88
C LYS A 472 12.79 25.33 -16.67
N ARG A 473 12.63 24.69 -15.53
CA ARG A 473 13.27 25.05 -14.26
C ARG A 473 13.64 23.82 -13.46
N ILE A 474 14.79 23.89 -12.81
CA ILE A 474 15.22 22.94 -11.78
C ILE A 474 15.23 23.70 -10.45
N ILE A 475 14.57 23.11 -9.45
CA ILE A 475 14.52 23.64 -8.09
C ILE A 475 15.19 22.62 -7.17
N PHE A 476 16.14 23.06 -6.36
CA PHE A 476 16.76 22.17 -5.38
C PHE A 476 16.00 22.21 -4.06
N ALA A 477 15.84 21.06 -3.45
CA ALA A 477 15.21 20.87 -2.15
C ALA A 477 16.01 19.91 -1.28
N ASP A 478 15.87 20.06 0.03
CA ASP A 478 16.53 19.16 1.00
C ASP A 478 15.85 17.81 1.06
N ASP A 479 14.51 17.75 0.84
CA ASP A 479 13.70 16.53 0.81
C ASP A 479 12.42 16.76 -0.02
N LEU A 480 11.78 15.66 -0.46
CA LEU A 480 10.50 15.71 -1.14
C LEU A 480 9.36 15.39 -0.17
N PRO A 481 8.21 16.12 -0.22
CA PRO A 481 7.08 15.85 0.63
C PRO A 481 6.51 14.45 0.33
N ARG A 482 6.32 13.63 1.39
CA ARG A 482 5.87 12.24 1.27
C ARG A 482 4.68 11.97 2.17
N ASN A 483 3.86 11.03 1.75
CA ASN A 483 2.86 10.45 2.62
C ASN A 483 3.48 9.37 3.54
N THR A 484 2.67 8.81 4.44
CA THR A 484 3.08 7.75 5.40
C THR A 484 3.63 6.47 4.73
N MET A 485 3.32 6.26 3.44
CA MET A 485 3.81 5.14 2.64
C MET A 485 5.07 5.51 1.82
N GLY A 486 5.69 6.65 2.09
CA GLY A 486 6.88 7.11 1.40
C GLY A 486 6.64 7.64 -0.02
N LYS A 487 5.38 7.77 -0.47
CA LYS A 487 5.04 8.26 -1.80
C LYS A 487 5.14 9.78 -1.87
N VAL A 488 5.88 10.29 -2.87
CA VAL A 488 6.00 11.73 -3.12
C VAL A 488 4.63 12.36 -3.40
N GLN A 489 4.33 13.44 -2.70
CA GLN A 489 3.09 14.20 -2.80
C GLN A 489 3.23 15.35 -3.82
N LYS A 490 3.14 15.04 -5.11
CA LYS A 490 3.28 16.02 -6.20
C LYS A 490 2.24 17.15 -6.16
N ASN A 491 1.07 16.90 -5.58
CA ASN A 491 0.06 17.94 -5.35
C ASN A 491 0.54 19.03 -4.39
N VAL A 492 1.29 18.66 -3.36
CA VAL A 492 1.90 19.62 -2.43
C VAL A 492 2.94 20.49 -3.16
N LEU A 493 3.79 19.85 -3.97
CA LEU A 493 4.78 20.56 -4.79
C LEU A 493 4.11 21.51 -5.82
N ARG A 494 3.05 21.05 -6.52
CA ARG A 494 2.32 21.93 -7.45
C ARG A 494 1.73 23.14 -6.75
N HIS A 495 1.19 22.97 -5.57
CA HIS A 495 0.64 24.09 -4.80
C HIS A 495 1.75 25.05 -4.35
N GLN A 496 2.87 24.51 -3.87
CA GLN A 496 4.03 25.29 -3.39
C GLN A 496 4.63 26.16 -4.50
N TYR A 497 4.66 25.66 -5.73
CA TYR A 497 5.29 26.33 -6.88
C TYR A 497 4.29 26.89 -7.90
N ALA A 498 3.01 27.00 -7.52
CA ALA A 498 1.94 27.43 -8.44
C ALA A 498 2.22 28.76 -9.17
N ASP A 499 2.89 29.69 -8.51
CA ASP A 499 3.18 31.03 -9.04
C ASP A 499 4.57 31.15 -9.69
N LEU A 500 5.30 30.05 -9.88
CA LEU A 500 6.71 30.05 -10.31
C LEU A 500 6.96 30.83 -11.61
N TYR A 501 6.05 30.72 -12.58
CA TYR A 501 6.16 31.35 -13.89
C TYR A 501 5.26 32.59 -14.05
N ILE A 502 4.49 32.95 -13.02
CA ILE A 502 3.58 34.09 -13.06
C ILE A 502 4.21 35.35 -12.46
N ARG A 503 5.20 35.18 -11.59
CA ARG A 503 5.88 36.28 -10.88
C ARG A 503 7.19 36.76 -11.53
N THR A 504 7.42 36.41 -12.79
CA THR A 504 8.61 36.93 -13.54
C THR A 504 8.25 38.05 -14.51
#